data_c74aee5520206f51a4edb018c8a36589
#
_entry.id   c74aee5520206f51a4edb018c8a36589
#
_cell.length_a   1.000
_cell.length_b   1.000
_cell.length_c   1.000
_cell.angle_alpha   90.00
_cell.angle_beta   90.00
_cell.angle_gamma   90.00
#
_symmetry.space_group_name_H-M   'P 1'
#
loop_
_entity.id
_entity.type
_entity.pdbx_description
1 polymer ?
#
loop_
_entity_poly.entity_id
_entity_poly.type
_entity_poly.pdbx_seq_one_letter_code
_entity_poly.pdbx_strand_id
1 'polypeptide(L)'
;THEPLTDFWQVGPGIASQLARMGIHTMGDLARLSLQNEEIFFREFGVDAEILIDHAWGIETCGMEQIKAYKPATKSLASGQVLPRAYSWEEGRLAVKEMTEQVVLGLVEQGYVAEGVTLYVGYQILSKESLSSYHGPVKVNYYGRKVPPSVHGTGKLGGPTASLSRITEAVLKLYD
;
A
#
# COMPACT_ATOMS: atom_id res chain seq x y z
N THR A 1 -11.49 -5.45 -26.78
CA THR A 1 -10.03 -5.56 -26.97
C THR A 1 -9.33 -4.31 -26.51
N HIS A 2 -9.55 -3.90 -25.25
CA HIS A 2 -8.83 -2.80 -24.64
C HIS A 2 -7.50 -3.31 -24.06
N GLU A 3 -6.42 -2.57 -24.27
CA GLU A 3 -5.10 -2.76 -23.68
C GLU A 3 -4.56 -1.40 -23.18
N PRO A 4 -3.77 -1.36 -22.11
CA PRO A 4 -3.26 -2.48 -21.31
C PRO A 4 -4.26 -2.99 -20.26
N LEU A 5 -4.09 -4.22 -19.79
CA LEU A 5 -4.90 -4.80 -18.71
C LEU A 5 -4.86 -4.01 -17.42
N THR A 6 -3.79 -3.26 -17.17
CA THR A 6 -3.62 -2.41 -15.99
C THR A 6 -4.58 -1.21 -15.92
N ASP A 7 -5.36 -0.94 -16.97
CA ASP A 7 -6.41 0.07 -16.96
C ASP A 7 -7.69 -0.42 -16.27
N PHE A 8 -7.79 -1.72 -16.02
CA PHE A 8 -8.94 -2.29 -15.34
C PHE A 8 -8.76 -2.31 -13.83
N TRP A 9 -9.85 -2.09 -13.12
CA TRP A 9 -9.89 -2.13 -11.67
C TRP A 9 -9.30 -3.42 -11.11
N GLN A 10 -8.49 -3.32 -10.09
CA GLN A 10 -7.74 -4.38 -9.43
C GLN A 10 -6.69 -5.12 -10.28
N VAL A 11 -6.49 -4.76 -11.53
CA VAL A 11 -5.42 -5.35 -12.35
C VAL A 11 -4.15 -4.49 -12.27
N GLY A 12 -3.36 -4.72 -11.23
CA GLY A 12 -2.03 -4.12 -11.12
C GLY A 12 -0.98 -4.81 -12.00
N PRO A 13 0.27 -4.26 -12.08
CA PRO A 13 1.34 -4.84 -12.89
C PRO A 13 1.66 -6.31 -12.57
N GLY A 14 1.51 -6.72 -11.31
CA GLY A 14 1.71 -8.11 -10.87
C GLY A 14 0.69 -9.06 -11.51
N ILE A 15 -0.61 -8.74 -11.39
CA ILE A 15 -1.69 -9.53 -11.98
C ILE A 15 -1.60 -9.52 -13.50
N ALA A 16 -1.36 -8.37 -14.13
CA ALA A 16 -1.18 -8.29 -15.58
C ALA A 16 -0.03 -9.17 -16.08
N SER A 17 1.12 -9.17 -15.37
CA SER A 17 2.25 -10.05 -15.70
C SER A 17 1.91 -11.53 -15.52
N GLN A 18 1.12 -11.90 -14.53
CA GLN A 18 0.68 -13.28 -14.30
C GLN A 18 -0.30 -13.72 -15.37
N LEU A 19 -1.27 -12.89 -15.74
CA LEU A 19 -2.18 -13.13 -16.86
C LEU A 19 -1.43 -13.29 -18.19
N ALA A 20 -0.43 -12.44 -18.45
CA ALA A 20 0.39 -12.54 -19.67
C ALA A 20 1.16 -13.88 -19.76
N ARG A 21 1.65 -14.43 -18.64
CA ARG A 21 2.26 -15.77 -18.61
C ARG A 21 1.27 -16.90 -18.96
N MET A 22 -0.01 -16.67 -18.73
CA MET A 22 -1.10 -17.58 -19.12
C MET A 22 -1.58 -17.36 -20.56
N GLY A 23 -0.96 -16.43 -21.30
CA GLY A 23 -1.37 -16.07 -22.68
C GLY A 23 -2.59 -15.17 -22.73
N ILE A 24 -2.94 -14.50 -21.62
CA ILE A 24 -4.09 -13.61 -21.51
C ILE A 24 -3.59 -12.17 -21.59
N HIS A 25 -3.97 -11.45 -22.61
CA HIS A 25 -3.56 -10.08 -22.89
C HIS A 25 -4.73 -9.09 -22.85
N THR A 26 -5.96 -9.58 -22.95
CA THR A 26 -7.18 -8.77 -22.90
C THR A 26 -8.21 -9.36 -21.93
N MET A 27 -9.15 -8.55 -21.45
CA MET A 27 -10.29 -9.05 -20.67
C MET A 27 -11.15 -10.05 -21.48
N GLY A 28 -11.20 -9.88 -22.82
CA GLY A 28 -11.87 -10.83 -23.70
C GLY A 28 -11.17 -12.20 -23.74
N ASP A 29 -9.84 -12.27 -23.61
CA ASP A 29 -9.12 -13.55 -23.49
C ASP A 29 -9.45 -14.22 -22.16
N LEU A 30 -9.47 -13.44 -21.07
CA LEU A 30 -9.85 -13.91 -19.75
C LEU A 30 -11.26 -14.50 -19.75
N ALA A 31 -12.24 -13.75 -20.27
CA ALA A 31 -13.62 -14.20 -20.36
C ALA A 31 -13.76 -15.51 -21.19
N ARG A 32 -13.04 -15.64 -22.30
CA ARG A 32 -13.08 -16.87 -23.11
C ARG A 32 -12.45 -18.05 -22.38
N LEU A 33 -11.32 -17.84 -21.71
CA LEU A 33 -10.65 -18.93 -21.00
C LEU A 33 -11.44 -19.35 -19.76
N SER A 34 -12.16 -18.43 -19.09
CA SER A 34 -13.00 -18.78 -17.93
C SER A 34 -14.13 -19.77 -18.29
N LEU A 35 -14.68 -19.70 -19.50
CA LEU A 35 -15.67 -20.69 -19.99
C LEU A 35 -15.08 -22.07 -20.20
N GLN A 36 -13.81 -22.17 -20.50
CA GLN A 36 -13.15 -23.44 -20.78
C GLN A 36 -12.55 -24.08 -19.52
N ASN A 37 -11.98 -23.29 -18.66
CA ASN A 37 -11.30 -23.74 -17.46
C ASN A 37 -11.26 -22.64 -16.39
N GLU A 38 -12.34 -22.47 -15.66
CA GLU A 38 -12.43 -21.49 -14.58
C GLU A 38 -11.48 -21.82 -13.41
N GLU A 39 -11.27 -23.10 -13.13
CA GLU A 39 -10.48 -23.58 -11.99
C GLU A 39 -9.01 -23.13 -12.06
N ILE A 40 -8.48 -22.89 -13.27
CA ILE A 40 -7.12 -22.36 -13.41
C ILE A 40 -6.97 -20.98 -12.79
N PHE A 41 -8.01 -20.15 -12.87
CA PHE A 41 -8.00 -18.81 -12.27
C PHE A 41 -8.04 -18.89 -10.74
N PHE A 42 -8.87 -19.75 -10.16
CA PHE A 42 -8.90 -19.93 -8.70
C PHE A 42 -7.60 -20.47 -8.14
N ARG A 43 -6.91 -21.32 -8.88
CA ARG A 43 -5.59 -21.81 -8.49
C ARG A 43 -4.52 -20.72 -8.51
N GLU A 44 -4.56 -19.83 -9.52
CA GLU A 44 -3.54 -18.79 -9.73
C GLU A 44 -3.80 -17.51 -8.90
N PHE A 45 -5.06 -17.14 -8.71
CA PHE A 45 -5.47 -15.86 -8.09
C PHE A 45 -6.27 -16.03 -6.79
N GLY A 46 -6.60 -17.26 -6.42
CA GLY A 46 -7.41 -17.51 -5.22
C GLY A 46 -8.80 -16.86 -5.33
N VAL A 47 -9.23 -16.21 -4.25
CA VAL A 47 -10.54 -15.53 -4.18
C VAL A 47 -10.68 -14.34 -5.15
N ASP A 48 -9.58 -13.75 -5.58
CA ASP A 48 -9.60 -12.63 -6.52
C ASP A 48 -9.99 -13.08 -7.94
N ALA A 49 -9.97 -14.40 -8.22
CA ALA A 49 -10.37 -14.96 -9.50
C ALA A 49 -11.82 -14.62 -9.86
N GLU A 50 -12.73 -14.70 -8.90
CA GLU A 50 -14.15 -14.39 -9.09
C GLU A 50 -14.35 -12.97 -9.60
N ILE A 51 -13.72 -11.99 -8.94
CA ILE A 51 -13.79 -10.58 -9.34
C ILE A 51 -13.19 -10.36 -10.73
N LEU A 52 -12.06 -11.01 -11.04
CA LEU A 52 -11.41 -10.90 -12.34
C LEU A 52 -12.30 -11.46 -13.47
N ILE A 53 -12.96 -12.59 -13.24
CA ILE A 53 -13.87 -13.23 -14.19
C ILE A 53 -15.11 -12.36 -14.38
N ASP A 54 -15.76 -11.91 -13.30
CA ASP A 54 -16.92 -11.05 -13.34
C ASP A 54 -16.65 -9.77 -14.13
N HIS A 55 -15.57 -9.09 -13.83
CA HIS A 55 -15.17 -7.87 -14.54
C HIS A 55 -14.85 -8.14 -16.03
N ALA A 56 -14.31 -9.31 -16.37
CA ALA A 56 -14.09 -9.69 -17.76
C ALA A 56 -15.38 -9.88 -18.53
N TRP A 57 -16.46 -10.27 -17.85
CA TRP A 57 -17.81 -10.36 -18.39
C TRP A 57 -18.60 -9.06 -18.30
N GLY A 58 -18.01 -8.00 -17.72
CA GLY A 58 -18.68 -6.71 -17.49
C GLY A 58 -19.69 -6.74 -16.35
N ILE A 59 -19.52 -7.67 -15.42
CA ILE A 59 -20.37 -7.81 -14.24
C ILE A 59 -19.67 -7.10 -13.06
N GLU A 60 -20.39 -6.17 -12.40
CA GLU A 60 -19.97 -5.56 -11.15
C GLU A 60 -20.96 -5.96 -10.04
N THR A 61 -20.48 -6.77 -9.11
CA THR A 61 -21.30 -7.29 -8.01
C THR A 61 -21.31 -6.37 -6.78
N CYS A 62 -20.35 -5.41 -6.71
CA CYS A 62 -20.22 -4.50 -5.60
C CYS A 62 -20.91 -3.16 -5.88
N GLY A 63 -22.17 -3.03 -5.52
CA GLY A 63 -22.93 -1.79 -5.62
C GLY A 63 -22.74 -0.88 -4.41
N MET A 64 -23.36 0.30 -4.47
CA MET A 64 -23.27 1.32 -3.41
C MET A 64 -23.82 0.84 -2.05
N GLU A 65 -24.75 -0.09 -2.03
CA GLU A 65 -25.30 -0.66 -0.79
C GLU A 65 -24.26 -1.51 -0.08
N GLN A 66 -23.52 -2.35 -0.83
CA GLN A 66 -22.44 -3.19 -0.33
C GLN A 66 -21.29 -2.33 0.22
N ILE A 67 -20.92 -1.27 -0.52
CA ILE A 67 -19.89 -0.32 -0.08
C ILE A 67 -20.29 0.36 1.24
N LYS A 68 -21.53 0.82 1.37
CA LYS A 68 -22.02 1.47 2.60
C LYS A 68 -22.16 0.49 3.78
N ALA A 69 -22.49 -0.76 3.49
CA ALA A 69 -22.62 -1.80 4.52
C ALA A 69 -21.27 -2.40 4.95
N TYR A 70 -20.21 -2.19 4.17
CA TYR A 70 -18.89 -2.76 4.43
C TYR A 70 -18.29 -2.21 5.72
N LYS A 71 -17.95 -3.13 6.62
CA LYS A 71 -17.21 -2.82 7.84
C LYS A 71 -15.81 -3.43 7.69
N PRO A 72 -14.75 -2.60 7.59
CA PRO A 72 -13.39 -3.12 7.48
C PRO A 72 -13.03 -4.02 8.66
N ALA A 73 -12.53 -5.21 8.37
CA ALA A 73 -11.94 -6.10 9.37
C ALA A 73 -10.46 -5.74 9.62
N THR A 74 -10.07 -4.48 9.37
CA THR A 74 -8.68 -4.04 9.52
C THR A 74 -8.26 -4.07 10.99
N LYS A 75 -7.10 -4.66 11.22
CA LYS A 75 -6.43 -4.69 12.53
C LYS A 75 -5.31 -3.65 12.63
N SER A 76 -5.37 -2.60 11.84
CA SER A 76 -4.37 -1.54 11.81
C SER A 76 -5.00 -0.16 11.71
N LEU A 77 -4.43 0.80 12.44
CA LEU A 77 -4.72 2.21 12.31
C LEU A 77 -3.49 2.88 11.71
N ALA A 78 -3.66 3.69 10.68
CA ALA A 78 -2.57 4.36 9.99
C ALA A 78 -2.84 5.87 9.87
N SER A 79 -1.79 6.66 9.95
CA SER A 79 -1.78 8.08 9.59
C SER A 79 -0.62 8.34 8.64
N GLY A 80 -0.82 9.22 7.68
CA GLY A 80 0.21 9.59 6.70
C GLY A 80 0.18 11.08 6.41
N GLN A 81 1.35 11.69 6.25
CA GLN A 81 1.48 13.09 5.90
C GLN A 81 2.46 13.27 4.75
N VAL A 82 2.06 14.06 3.76
CA VAL A 82 2.96 14.57 2.73
C VAL A 82 3.50 15.91 3.20
N LEU A 83 4.81 15.97 3.37
CA LEU A 83 5.47 17.18 3.88
C LEU A 83 5.56 18.24 2.76
N PRO A 84 5.39 19.53 3.08
CA PRO A 84 5.39 20.61 2.07
C PRO A 84 6.76 20.84 1.42
N ARG A 85 7.84 20.41 2.08
CA ARG A 85 9.23 20.49 1.61
C ARG A 85 10.04 19.31 2.17
N ALA A 86 11.30 19.20 1.78
CA ALA A 86 12.24 18.33 2.47
C ALA A 86 12.47 18.83 3.90
N TYR A 87 12.40 17.90 4.84
CA TYR A 87 12.68 18.14 6.25
C TYR A 87 14.10 17.66 6.59
N SER A 88 14.76 18.35 7.53
CA SER A 88 15.98 17.85 8.15
C SER A 88 15.69 16.61 8.99
N TRP A 89 16.74 15.96 9.46
CA TRP A 89 16.61 14.82 10.37
C TRP A 89 15.79 15.18 11.62
N GLU A 90 16.10 16.30 12.25
CA GLU A 90 15.45 16.78 13.47
C GLU A 90 13.98 17.17 13.20
N GLU A 91 13.72 17.88 12.11
CA GLU A 91 12.35 18.23 11.69
C GLU A 91 11.53 16.99 11.39
N GLY A 92 12.10 16.01 10.70
CA GLY A 92 11.44 14.75 10.40
C GLY A 92 11.14 13.95 11.66
N ARG A 93 12.07 13.93 12.62
CA ARG A 93 11.88 13.27 13.92
C ARG A 93 10.74 13.90 14.73
N LEU A 94 10.60 15.22 14.68
CA LEU A 94 9.48 15.92 15.32
C LEU A 94 8.15 15.57 14.65
N ALA A 95 8.10 15.60 13.31
CA ALA A 95 6.91 15.23 12.56
C ALA A 95 6.47 13.78 12.86
N VAL A 96 7.40 12.83 12.93
CA VAL A 96 7.13 11.44 13.31
C VAL A 96 6.52 11.36 14.70
N LYS A 97 7.02 12.15 15.67
CA LYS A 97 6.47 12.20 17.02
C LYS A 97 5.04 12.73 17.03
N GLU A 98 4.76 13.85 16.36
CA GLU A 98 3.42 14.44 16.25
C GLU A 98 2.43 13.48 15.57
N MET A 99 2.84 12.81 14.48
CA MET A 99 2.01 11.82 13.82
C MET A 99 1.72 10.61 14.72
N THR A 100 2.68 10.21 15.53
CA THR A 100 2.50 9.12 16.50
C THR A 100 1.46 9.50 17.54
N GLU A 101 1.49 10.74 18.05
CA GLU A 101 0.48 11.26 18.99
C GLU A 101 -0.94 11.18 18.39
N GLN A 102 -1.10 11.58 17.12
CA GLN A 102 -2.40 11.49 16.43
C GLN A 102 -2.90 10.05 16.30
N VAL A 103 -2.01 9.11 15.92
CA VAL A 103 -2.39 7.69 15.81
C VAL A 103 -2.79 7.12 17.18
N VAL A 104 -2.06 7.46 18.24
CA VAL A 104 -2.36 7.00 19.60
C VAL A 104 -3.69 7.57 20.10
N LEU A 105 -3.99 8.84 19.83
CA LEU A 105 -5.30 9.42 20.13
C LEU A 105 -6.42 8.65 19.44
N GLY A 106 -6.27 8.33 18.15
CA GLY A 106 -7.24 7.53 17.42
C GLY A 106 -7.39 6.10 17.95
N LEU A 107 -6.31 5.48 18.48
CA LEU A 107 -6.41 4.18 19.18
C LEU A 107 -7.25 4.31 20.45
N VAL A 108 -6.99 5.33 21.26
CA VAL A 108 -7.73 5.55 22.54
C VAL A 108 -9.20 5.86 22.28
N GLU A 109 -9.51 6.72 21.32
CA GLU A 109 -10.88 7.07 20.95
C GLU A 109 -11.70 5.86 20.49
N GLN A 110 -11.06 4.91 19.81
CA GLN A 110 -11.71 3.68 19.35
C GLN A 110 -11.66 2.54 20.38
N GLY A 111 -11.05 2.74 21.52
CA GLY A 111 -10.88 1.72 22.56
C GLY A 111 -9.94 0.58 22.14
N TYR A 112 -8.98 0.84 21.25
CA TYR A 112 -8.04 -0.16 20.73
C TYR A 112 -6.69 -0.08 21.44
N VAL A 113 -5.94 -1.18 21.32
CA VAL A 113 -4.55 -1.29 21.70
C VAL A 113 -3.72 -1.81 20.53
N ALA A 114 -2.45 -1.43 20.48
CA ALA A 114 -1.51 -1.91 19.49
C ALA A 114 -0.50 -2.89 20.09
N GLU A 115 -0.08 -3.88 19.33
CA GLU A 115 0.99 -4.83 19.68
C GLU A 115 2.28 -4.55 18.91
N GLY A 116 2.20 -3.76 17.85
CA GLY A 116 3.33 -3.39 17.01
C GLY A 116 3.12 -2.06 16.32
N VAL A 117 4.20 -1.50 15.81
CA VAL A 117 4.22 -0.27 15.02
C VAL A 117 5.01 -0.48 13.73
N THR A 118 4.61 0.21 12.69
CA THR A 118 5.38 0.28 11.43
C THR A 118 5.57 1.75 11.07
N LEU A 119 6.80 2.15 10.81
CA LEU A 119 7.15 3.44 10.28
C LEU A 119 7.56 3.30 8.82
N TYR A 120 7.04 4.19 7.98
CA TYR A 120 7.42 4.33 6.59
C TYR A 120 7.87 5.76 6.32
N VAL A 121 9.06 5.91 5.73
CA VAL A 121 9.63 7.22 5.38
C VAL A 121 9.93 7.28 3.90
N GLY A 122 9.30 8.25 3.22
CA GLY A 122 9.60 8.59 1.84
C GLY A 122 10.58 9.76 1.74
N TYR A 123 11.32 9.82 0.66
CA TYR A 123 12.30 10.88 0.41
C TYR A 123 11.89 11.77 -0.73
N GLN A 124 12.40 13.00 -0.72
CA GLN A 124 12.18 13.97 -1.78
C GLN A 124 12.78 13.48 -3.12
N ILE A 125 12.19 13.94 -4.22
CA ILE A 125 12.73 13.76 -5.55
C ILE A 125 14.10 14.46 -5.63
N LEU A 126 15.08 13.75 -6.18
CA LEU A 126 16.42 14.32 -6.39
C LEU A 126 16.39 15.30 -7.57
N SER A 127 16.73 16.57 -7.29
CA SER A 127 17.02 17.56 -8.34
C SER A 127 18.33 17.20 -9.06
N LYS A 128 18.62 17.87 -10.16
CA LYS A 128 19.90 17.66 -10.88
C LYS A 128 21.10 17.98 -9.98
N GLU A 129 21.01 19.02 -9.17
CA GLU A 129 22.05 19.43 -8.23
C GLU A 129 22.21 18.42 -7.10
N SER A 130 21.09 17.98 -6.51
CA SER A 130 21.10 16.96 -5.43
C SER A 130 21.62 15.61 -5.93
N LEU A 131 21.32 15.23 -7.18
CA LEU A 131 21.76 13.96 -7.76
C LEU A 131 23.28 13.87 -7.88
N SER A 132 23.97 15.00 -8.14
CA SER A 132 25.44 15.01 -8.24
C SER A 132 26.15 14.79 -6.92
N SER A 133 25.51 15.13 -5.80
CA SER A 133 26.07 15.00 -4.44
C SER A 133 25.52 13.77 -3.69
N TYR A 134 24.49 13.11 -4.21
CA TYR A 134 23.89 11.95 -3.56
C TYR A 134 24.56 10.66 -4.00
N HIS A 135 25.14 9.92 -3.04
CA HIS A 135 25.87 8.67 -3.29
C HIS A 135 25.08 7.41 -2.88
N GLY A 136 23.83 7.54 -2.44
CA GLY A 136 22.98 6.42 -2.06
C GLY A 136 22.28 5.75 -3.26
N PRO A 137 21.53 4.69 -3.03
CA PRO A 137 20.74 4.03 -4.05
C PRO A 137 19.64 4.95 -4.58
N VAL A 138 19.37 4.86 -5.88
CA VAL A 138 18.34 5.66 -6.57
C VAL A 138 17.39 4.73 -7.31
N LYS A 139 16.09 4.96 -7.19
CA LYS A 139 15.05 4.33 -8.01
C LYS A 139 14.33 5.36 -8.87
N VAL A 140 13.69 4.91 -9.93
CA VAL A 140 12.79 5.72 -10.74
C VAL A 140 11.36 5.47 -10.26
N ASN A 141 10.64 6.54 -9.91
CA ASN A 141 9.24 6.43 -9.50
C ASN A 141 8.31 6.30 -10.73
N TYR A 142 7.01 6.12 -10.48
CA TYR A 142 6.00 6.00 -11.53
C TYR A 142 6.01 7.16 -12.56
N TYR A 143 6.40 8.35 -12.14
CA TYR A 143 6.48 9.55 -13.01
C TYR A 143 7.84 9.72 -13.70
N GLY A 144 8.70 8.70 -13.72
CA GLY A 144 10.02 8.76 -14.32
C GLY A 144 11.05 9.59 -13.55
N ARG A 145 10.77 9.98 -12.30
CA ARG A 145 11.64 10.84 -11.49
C ARG A 145 12.56 10.02 -10.60
N LYS A 146 13.80 10.45 -10.46
CA LYS A 146 14.79 9.81 -9.61
C LYS A 146 14.55 10.17 -8.14
N VAL A 147 14.39 9.16 -7.30
CA VAL A 147 14.15 9.28 -5.86
C VAL A 147 14.99 8.26 -5.10
N PRO A 148 15.45 8.55 -3.87
CA PRO A 148 15.97 7.52 -2.99
C PRO A 148 14.87 6.47 -2.70
N PRO A 149 15.21 5.18 -2.53
CA PRO A 149 14.22 4.20 -2.08
C PRO A 149 13.64 4.61 -0.74
N SER A 150 12.31 4.54 -0.60
CA SER A 150 11.66 4.68 0.69
C SER A 150 12.12 3.57 1.63
N VAL A 151 12.20 3.87 2.91
CA VAL A 151 12.54 2.91 3.96
C VAL A 151 11.33 2.67 4.86
N HIS A 152 11.27 1.48 5.44
CA HIS A 152 10.28 1.15 6.44
C HIS A 152 10.88 0.22 7.49
N GLY A 153 10.33 0.31 8.69
CA GLY A 153 10.70 -0.56 9.80
C GLY A 153 9.47 -0.94 10.61
N THR A 154 9.50 -2.12 11.21
CA THR A 154 8.44 -2.62 12.09
C THR A 154 9.02 -2.94 13.47
N GLY A 155 8.37 -2.49 14.52
CA GLY A 155 8.73 -2.73 15.91
C GLY A 155 7.60 -3.39 16.69
N LYS A 156 7.97 -4.33 17.60
CA LYS A 156 7.04 -4.92 18.56
C LYS A 156 6.97 -4.09 19.83
N LEU A 157 5.79 -3.96 20.41
CA LEU A 157 5.56 -3.19 21.65
C LEU A 157 5.69 -4.02 22.93
N GLY A 158 6.01 -5.34 22.81
CA GLY A 158 6.16 -6.21 23.97
C GLY A 158 4.84 -6.57 24.66
N GLY A 159 3.71 -6.34 24.01
CA GLY A 159 2.34 -6.63 24.43
C GLY A 159 1.37 -5.51 24.09
N PRO A 160 0.04 -5.77 24.17
CA PRO A 160 -0.99 -4.81 23.85
C PRO A 160 -0.87 -3.52 24.68
N THR A 161 -0.91 -2.36 24.04
CA THR A 161 -0.80 -1.06 24.72
C THR A 161 -1.41 0.07 23.90
N ALA A 162 -1.95 1.08 24.56
CA ALA A 162 -2.27 2.41 24.02
C ALA A 162 -1.41 3.50 24.67
N SER A 163 -0.31 3.13 25.33
CA SER A 163 0.59 4.09 25.99
C SER A 163 1.35 4.92 24.97
N LEU A 164 1.10 6.23 24.96
CA LEU A 164 1.78 7.18 24.09
C LEU A 164 3.31 7.07 24.23
N SER A 165 3.83 7.02 25.44
CA SER A 165 5.28 6.98 25.67
C SER A 165 5.92 5.71 25.09
N ARG A 166 5.30 4.53 25.31
CA ARG A 166 5.81 3.23 24.77
C ARG A 166 5.77 3.19 23.25
N ILE A 167 4.68 3.67 22.66
CA ILE A 167 4.50 3.67 21.20
C ILE A 167 5.48 4.68 20.59
N THR A 168 5.60 5.89 21.14
CA THR A 168 6.53 6.91 20.64
C THR A 168 7.98 6.44 20.74
N GLU A 169 8.38 5.83 21.85
CA GLU A 169 9.73 5.27 22.00
C GLU A 169 10.04 4.21 20.93
N ALA A 170 9.09 3.29 20.67
CA ALA A 170 9.25 2.26 19.66
C ALA A 170 9.34 2.84 18.23
N VAL A 171 8.50 3.84 17.90
CA VAL A 171 8.53 4.51 16.59
C VAL A 171 9.82 5.29 16.39
N LEU A 172 10.28 6.03 17.41
CA LEU A 172 11.52 6.79 17.33
C LEU A 172 12.76 5.88 17.19
N LYS A 173 12.78 4.72 17.84
CA LYS A 173 13.81 3.70 17.59
C LYS A 173 13.86 3.17 16.17
N LEU A 174 12.75 3.22 15.44
CA LEU A 174 12.72 2.85 14.02
C LEU A 174 13.20 4.01 13.13
N TYR A 175 13.05 5.24 13.61
CA TYR A 175 13.48 6.44 12.89
C TYR A 175 14.98 6.68 13.05
N ASP A 176 15.53 6.56 14.26
CA ASP A 176 16.92 6.79 14.64
C ASP A 176 17.86 5.66 14.15
#